data_e6314e8b0bdc77b11f6a31b5ccf9327a
#
_entry.id   e6314e8b0bdc77b11f6a31b5ccf9327a
#
_cell.length_a   1.000
_cell.length_b   1.000
_cell.length_c   1.000
_cell.angle_alpha   90.00
_cell.angle_beta   90.00
_cell.angle_gamma   90.00
#
_symmetry.space_group_name_H-M   'P 1'
#
loop_
_entity.id
_entity.type
_entity.pdbx_description
1 polymer ?
#
loop_
_entity_poly.entity_id
_entity_poly.type
_entity_poly.pdbx_seq_one_letter_code
_entity_poly.pdbx_strand_id
1 'polypeptide(L)'
;MNRYTIDEVMDYLNGEREKQQTIDFVKFCREWIASSTVKGACNYTTAVNALVRFIGKDELDINLVTQDFLEEFKAFLNYEREARTRMLIQQGKRVPSNRTLSRYLGSIKKLFNEAKKKYNRKDKNIILIPHSPFDDFKIPKQEPTRKRAIPADIIKRVWKLPYKGIMKGQKSTCCYDLAKDCFVLSFCLIGMNSADLYFATDLQDGAITYYRTKTKARRADGAKMRVNIPPFILPLVEKYRDSTGKRIFNFYQYYANEKGFNKALNRGLKEIGSILGVEDLEYYAARHSWATIAVNKVGIDKYTVHAALNHIDEVMKVTDIYIERDFVNENKANAKVVKYVFGKS
;
A
#
# COMPACT_ATOMS: atom_id res chain seq x y z
N MET A 1 -57.77 -17.05 -19.47
CA MET A 1 -57.15 -16.51 -18.24
C MET A 1 -57.09 -17.67 -17.25
N ASN A 2 -55.92 -18.28 -17.08
CA ASN A 2 -55.69 -19.28 -16.04
C ASN A 2 -55.77 -18.57 -14.68
N ARG A 3 -56.81 -18.85 -13.90
CA ARG A 3 -56.91 -18.40 -12.52
C ARG A 3 -56.28 -19.46 -11.65
N TYR A 4 -55.16 -19.14 -11.03
CA TYR A 4 -54.57 -19.98 -9.97
C TYR A 4 -55.53 -20.03 -8.79
N THR A 5 -55.71 -21.17 -8.16
CA THR A 5 -56.43 -21.31 -6.91
C THR A 5 -55.61 -20.72 -5.75
N ILE A 6 -56.29 -20.36 -4.65
CA ILE A 6 -55.60 -19.85 -3.46
C ILE A 6 -54.60 -20.88 -2.95
N ASP A 7 -54.89 -22.16 -3.01
CA ASP A 7 -54.04 -23.25 -2.58
C ASP A 7 -52.79 -23.34 -3.46
N GLU A 8 -52.91 -23.25 -4.80
CA GLU A 8 -51.76 -23.22 -5.73
C GLU A 8 -50.87 -21.99 -5.47
N VAL A 9 -51.42 -20.86 -5.11
CA VAL A 9 -50.63 -19.66 -4.73
C VAL A 9 -49.96 -19.86 -3.38
N MET A 10 -50.63 -20.48 -2.42
CA MET A 10 -50.08 -20.76 -1.09
C MET A 10 -49.02 -21.83 -1.16
N ASP A 11 -49.18 -22.88 -1.97
CA ASP A 11 -48.16 -23.90 -2.21
C ASP A 11 -46.92 -23.32 -2.92
N TYR A 12 -47.12 -22.44 -3.89
CA TYR A 12 -46.03 -21.69 -4.52
C TYR A 12 -45.30 -20.80 -3.52
N LEU A 13 -46.01 -20.04 -2.69
CA LEU A 13 -45.40 -19.17 -1.66
C LEU A 13 -44.70 -19.98 -0.56
N ASN A 14 -45.27 -21.12 -0.16
CA ASN A 14 -44.66 -22.01 0.83
C ASN A 14 -43.44 -22.73 0.22
N GLY A 15 -43.52 -23.20 -1.02
CA GLY A 15 -42.41 -23.83 -1.74
C GLY A 15 -41.24 -22.86 -1.99
N GLU A 16 -41.49 -21.56 -2.19
CA GLU A 16 -40.46 -20.56 -2.26
C GLU A 16 -39.83 -20.27 -0.89
N ARG A 17 -40.60 -20.35 0.20
CA ARG A 17 -40.04 -20.19 1.57
C ARG A 17 -39.13 -21.36 1.98
N GLU A 18 -39.36 -22.56 1.50
CA GLU A 18 -38.53 -23.74 1.80
C GLU A 18 -37.21 -23.78 1.00
N LYS A 19 -37.05 -22.98 -0.06
CA LYS A 19 -35.84 -22.91 -0.88
C LYS A 19 -35.19 -21.55 -0.85
N GLN A 20 -35.11 -20.90 0.31
CA GLN A 20 -34.12 -19.82 0.43
C GLN A 20 -32.72 -20.43 0.34
N GLN A 21 -32.15 -20.35 -0.86
CA GLN A 21 -30.81 -20.83 -1.13
C GLN A 21 -29.84 -20.07 -0.23
N THR A 22 -29.41 -20.72 0.87
CA THR A 22 -28.46 -20.13 1.80
C THR A 22 -27.13 -19.89 1.09
N ILE A 23 -26.67 -18.64 1.10
CA ILE A 23 -25.40 -18.25 0.49
C ILE A 23 -24.35 -18.18 1.60
N ASP A 24 -23.40 -19.12 1.60
CA ASP A 24 -22.25 -19.04 2.50
C ASP A 24 -21.33 -17.89 2.10
N PHE A 25 -21.36 -16.82 2.89
CA PHE A 25 -20.60 -15.60 2.66
C PHE A 25 -19.08 -15.81 2.85
N VAL A 26 -18.66 -16.64 3.79
CA VAL A 26 -17.23 -16.92 4.02
C VAL A 26 -16.63 -17.68 2.84
N LYS A 27 -17.32 -18.71 2.37
CA LYS A 27 -16.94 -19.46 1.16
C LYS A 27 -16.88 -18.53 -0.06
N PHE A 28 -17.93 -17.73 -0.27
CA PHE A 28 -17.94 -16.73 -1.35
C PHE A 28 -16.72 -15.79 -1.28
N CYS A 29 -16.42 -15.23 -0.10
CA CYS A 29 -15.28 -14.32 0.08
C CYS A 29 -13.95 -14.97 -0.31
N ARG A 30 -13.72 -16.21 0.09
CA ARG A 30 -12.50 -16.96 -0.22
C ARG A 30 -12.38 -17.24 -1.73
N GLU A 31 -13.46 -17.70 -2.35
CA GLU A 31 -13.52 -17.94 -3.79
C GLU A 31 -13.27 -16.66 -4.59
N TRP A 32 -13.92 -15.57 -4.20
CA TRP A 32 -13.76 -14.27 -4.84
C TRP A 32 -12.31 -13.75 -4.73
N ILE A 33 -11.69 -13.88 -3.56
CA ILE A 33 -10.29 -13.48 -3.35
C ILE A 33 -9.35 -14.32 -4.21
N ALA A 34 -9.57 -15.63 -4.29
CA ALA A 34 -8.73 -16.55 -5.05
C ALA A 34 -8.83 -16.34 -6.58
N SER A 35 -10.03 -16.05 -7.09
CA SER A 35 -10.29 -15.86 -8.52
C SER A 35 -10.14 -14.42 -9.00
N SER A 36 -9.97 -13.44 -8.09
CA SER A 36 -9.98 -12.03 -8.43
C SER A 36 -8.74 -11.58 -9.18
N THR A 37 -8.92 -10.92 -10.31
CA THR A 37 -7.88 -10.20 -11.06
C THR A 37 -7.53 -8.84 -10.43
N VAL A 38 -8.29 -8.40 -9.41
CA VAL A 38 -8.06 -7.11 -8.73
C VAL A 38 -6.75 -7.15 -7.97
N LYS A 39 -5.81 -6.29 -8.35
CA LYS A 39 -4.52 -6.18 -7.66
C LYS A 39 -4.72 -5.87 -6.17
N GLY A 40 -4.24 -6.75 -5.31
CA GLY A 40 -4.36 -6.62 -3.85
C GLY A 40 -5.62 -7.26 -3.26
N ALA A 41 -6.38 -8.06 -4.01
CA ALA A 41 -7.50 -8.84 -3.49
C ALA A 41 -7.10 -9.70 -2.28
N CYS A 42 -5.87 -10.24 -2.27
CA CYS A 42 -5.32 -10.98 -1.14
C CYS A 42 -5.30 -10.19 0.19
N ASN A 43 -5.35 -8.87 0.17
CA ASN A 43 -5.43 -8.08 1.40
C ASN A 43 -6.76 -8.25 2.15
N TYR A 44 -7.82 -8.67 1.46
CA TYR A 44 -9.13 -8.94 2.08
C TYR A 44 -9.10 -10.19 2.96
N THR A 45 -8.18 -11.14 2.72
CA THR A 45 -8.04 -12.36 3.52
C THR A 45 -7.93 -12.07 5.02
N THR A 46 -7.24 -11.01 5.42
CA THR A 46 -7.10 -10.65 6.84
C THR A 46 -8.42 -10.24 7.49
N ALA A 47 -9.30 -9.58 6.74
CA ALA A 47 -10.63 -9.21 7.22
C ALA A 47 -11.56 -10.44 7.30
N VAL A 48 -11.50 -11.33 6.31
CA VAL A 48 -12.27 -12.60 6.32
C VAL A 48 -11.81 -13.48 7.48
N ASN A 49 -10.51 -13.61 7.73
CA ASN A 49 -10.01 -14.36 8.88
C ASN A 49 -10.44 -13.74 10.23
N ALA A 50 -10.56 -12.41 10.31
CA ALA A 50 -11.10 -11.77 11.51
C ALA A 50 -12.61 -12.05 11.67
N LEU A 51 -13.36 -12.08 10.58
CA LEU A 51 -14.77 -12.46 10.57
C LEU A 51 -14.96 -13.90 11.06
N VAL A 52 -14.16 -14.84 10.53
CA VAL A 52 -14.18 -16.25 10.96
C VAL A 52 -13.87 -16.40 12.46
N ARG A 53 -12.90 -15.65 12.99
CA ARG A 53 -12.63 -15.67 14.45
C ARG A 53 -13.81 -15.12 15.26
N PHE A 54 -14.50 -14.10 14.75
CA PHE A 54 -15.67 -13.54 15.41
C PHE A 54 -16.83 -14.53 15.49
N ILE A 55 -17.15 -15.21 14.37
CA ILE A 55 -18.28 -16.15 14.31
C ILE A 55 -17.93 -17.54 14.88
N GLY A 56 -16.64 -17.85 15.07
CA GLY A 56 -16.18 -19.14 15.61
C GLY A 56 -16.33 -20.34 14.66
N LYS A 57 -16.73 -20.11 13.40
CA LYS A 57 -16.93 -21.15 12.38
C LYS A 57 -16.58 -20.62 11.00
N ASP A 58 -16.43 -21.52 10.01
CA ASP A 58 -15.92 -21.22 8.68
C ASP A 58 -17.03 -21.02 7.64
N GLU A 59 -18.26 -20.84 8.08
CA GLU A 59 -19.47 -20.63 7.28
C GLU A 59 -20.34 -19.53 7.90
N LEU A 60 -21.01 -18.75 7.06
CA LEU A 60 -21.92 -17.69 7.48
C LEU A 60 -22.97 -17.47 6.37
N ASP A 61 -24.25 -17.66 6.70
CA ASP A 61 -25.30 -17.20 5.78
C ASP A 61 -25.22 -15.68 5.63
N ILE A 62 -25.12 -15.21 4.38
CA ILE A 62 -25.01 -13.78 4.06
C ILE A 62 -26.19 -12.98 4.60
N ASN A 63 -27.36 -13.59 4.73
CA ASN A 63 -28.58 -12.95 5.26
C ASN A 63 -28.48 -12.64 6.76
N LEU A 64 -27.56 -13.27 7.49
CA LEU A 64 -27.27 -12.96 8.89
C LEU A 64 -26.34 -11.74 9.04
N VAL A 65 -25.75 -11.24 7.96
CA VAL A 65 -24.93 -10.03 8.00
C VAL A 65 -25.86 -8.81 8.06
N THR A 66 -26.40 -8.53 9.23
CA THR A 66 -27.28 -7.40 9.53
C THR A 66 -26.49 -6.19 10.05
N GLN A 67 -27.16 -5.08 10.32
CA GLN A 67 -26.54 -3.93 10.97
C GLN A 67 -26.05 -4.29 12.38
N ASP A 68 -26.87 -5.01 13.15
CA ASP A 68 -26.51 -5.44 14.52
C ASP A 68 -25.29 -6.36 14.49
N PHE A 69 -25.25 -7.32 13.57
CA PHE A 69 -24.08 -8.18 13.35
C PHE A 69 -22.81 -7.35 13.07
N LEU A 70 -22.92 -6.28 12.28
CA LEU A 70 -21.78 -5.40 12.00
C LEU A 70 -21.33 -4.58 13.21
N GLU A 71 -22.26 -4.15 14.09
CA GLU A 71 -21.93 -3.47 15.34
C GLU A 71 -21.24 -4.44 16.32
N GLU A 72 -21.72 -5.68 16.44
CA GLU A 72 -21.09 -6.72 17.24
C GLU A 72 -19.69 -7.08 16.72
N PHE A 73 -19.54 -7.25 15.41
CA PHE A 73 -18.23 -7.47 14.79
C PHE A 73 -17.26 -6.32 15.02
N LYS A 74 -17.74 -5.09 14.95
CA LYS A 74 -16.96 -3.88 15.27
C LYS A 74 -16.52 -3.86 16.72
N ALA A 75 -17.40 -4.25 17.66
CA ALA A 75 -17.09 -4.36 19.09
C ALA A 75 -16.02 -5.43 19.33
N PHE A 76 -16.14 -6.60 18.69
CA PHE A 76 -15.13 -7.67 18.73
C PHE A 76 -13.76 -7.20 18.23
N LEU A 77 -13.70 -6.50 17.11
CA LEU A 77 -12.44 -5.96 16.57
C LEU A 77 -11.79 -4.95 17.49
N ASN A 78 -12.59 -4.13 18.19
CA ASN A 78 -12.09 -3.20 19.21
C ASN A 78 -11.54 -3.94 20.42
N TYR A 79 -12.22 -4.97 20.89
CA TYR A 79 -11.76 -5.82 21.99
C TYR A 79 -10.41 -6.49 21.67
N GLU A 80 -10.29 -7.14 20.50
CA GLU A 80 -9.01 -7.72 20.04
C GLU A 80 -7.90 -6.66 20.00
N ARG A 81 -8.22 -5.47 19.52
CA ARG A 81 -7.27 -4.36 19.44
C ARG A 81 -6.80 -3.91 20.81
N GLU A 82 -7.72 -3.73 21.75
CA GLU A 82 -7.38 -3.31 23.13
C GLU A 82 -6.53 -4.36 23.86
N ALA A 83 -6.86 -5.63 23.72
CA ALA A 83 -6.06 -6.71 24.26
C ALA A 83 -4.63 -6.70 23.71
N ARG A 84 -4.50 -6.55 22.38
CA ARG A 84 -3.20 -6.43 21.72
C ARG A 84 -2.45 -5.16 22.12
N THR A 85 -3.14 -4.05 22.28
CA THR A 85 -2.56 -2.78 22.71
C THR A 85 -1.96 -2.91 24.11
N ARG A 86 -2.69 -3.49 25.07
CA ARG A 86 -2.19 -3.75 26.43
C ARG A 86 -0.92 -4.60 26.41
N MET A 87 -0.91 -5.69 25.62
CA MET A 87 0.26 -6.54 25.48
C MET A 87 1.48 -5.78 24.90
N LEU A 88 1.27 -4.95 23.87
CA LEU A 88 2.35 -4.18 23.25
C LEU A 88 2.94 -3.14 24.21
N ILE A 89 2.09 -2.45 24.99
CA ILE A 89 2.52 -1.49 26.03
C ILE A 89 3.38 -2.18 27.07
N GLN A 90 2.94 -3.35 27.57
CA GLN A 90 3.71 -4.15 28.54
C GLN A 90 5.08 -4.58 28.00
N GLN A 91 5.18 -4.81 26.68
CA GLN A 91 6.43 -5.16 26.01
C GLN A 91 7.29 -3.94 25.61
N GLY A 92 6.91 -2.73 25.98
CA GLY A 92 7.57 -1.50 25.54
C GLY A 92 7.53 -1.30 24.01
N LYS A 93 6.57 -1.96 23.33
CA LYS A 93 6.44 -1.89 21.88
C LYS A 93 5.41 -0.83 21.50
N ARG A 94 5.63 -0.25 20.34
CA ARG A 94 4.71 0.75 19.80
C ARG A 94 3.33 0.18 19.49
N VAL A 95 2.31 0.94 19.85
CA VAL A 95 0.91 0.68 19.51
C VAL A 95 0.61 1.13 18.07
N PRO A 96 0.09 0.25 17.19
CA PRO A 96 -0.33 0.63 15.85
C PRO A 96 -1.54 1.57 15.87
N SER A 97 -1.66 2.43 14.86
CA SER A 97 -2.85 3.29 14.67
C SER A 97 -4.12 2.46 14.39
N ASN A 98 -5.30 3.06 14.65
CA ASN A 98 -6.61 2.39 14.51
C ASN A 98 -7.10 2.24 13.05
N ARG A 99 -6.20 2.03 12.10
CA ARG A 99 -6.56 1.87 10.69
C ARG A 99 -7.12 0.50 10.35
N THR A 100 -6.85 -0.49 11.20
CA THR A 100 -7.26 -1.88 10.98
C THR A 100 -8.78 -2.03 11.02
N LEU A 101 -9.45 -1.39 11.97
CA LEU A 101 -10.91 -1.41 12.12
C LEU A 101 -11.63 -0.96 10.83
N SER A 102 -11.33 0.25 10.39
CA SER A 102 -11.92 0.82 9.17
C SER A 102 -11.60 -0.01 7.91
N ARG A 103 -10.38 -0.57 7.83
CA ARG A 103 -9.98 -1.43 6.71
C ARG A 103 -10.73 -2.75 6.70
N TYR A 104 -10.92 -3.40 7.84
CA TYR A 104 -11.62 -4.69 7.91
C TYR A 104 -13.10 -4.51 7.57
N LEU A 105 -13.77 -3.56 8.19
CA LEU A 105 -15.17 -3.25 7.88
C LEU A 105 -15.37 -2.83 6.41
N GLY A 106 -14.46 -2.01 5.88
CA GLY A 106 -14.47 -1.63 4.46
C GLY A 106 -14.24 -2.81 3.52
N SER A 107 -13.40 -3.77 3.91
CA SER A 107 -13.17 -5.00 3.16
C SER A 107 -14.41 -5.88 3.13
N ILE A 108 -15.09 -6.05 4.27
CA ILE A 108 -16.34 -6.82 4.36
C ILE A 108 -17.44 -6.15 3.54
N LYS A 109 -17.60 -4.81 3.62
CA LYS A 109 -18.52 -4.05 2.76
C LYS A 109 -18.26 -4.32 1.27
N LYS A 110 -16.99 -4.27 0.85
CA LYS A 110 -16.63 -4.55 -0.55
C LYS A 110 -17.02 -5.96 -0.97
N LEU A 111 -16.68 -6.97 -0.16
CA LEU A 111 -17.00 -8.37 -0.45
C LEU A 111 -18.52 -8.62 -0.44
N PHE A 112 -19.25 -8.02 0.48
CA PHE A 112 -20.72 -8.10 0.53
C PHE A 112 -21.35 -7.52 -0.75
N ASN A 113 -20.87 -6.36 -1.21
CA ASN A 113 -21.34 -5.75 -2.45
C ASN A 113 -20.99 -6.58 -3.69
N GLU A 114 -19.85 -7.28 -3.70
CA GLU A 114 -19.50 -8.22 -4.77
C GLU A 114 -20.41 -9.46 -4.75
N ALA A 115 -20.78 -9.96 -3.57
CA ALA A 115 -21.77 -11.03 -3.45
C ALA A 115 -23.14 -10.58 -3.99
N LYS A 116 -23.62 -9.38 -3.61
CA LYS A 116 -24.86 -8.83 -4.19
C LYS A 116 -24.82 -8.76 -5.72
N LYS A 117 -23.69 -8.34 -6.30
CA LYS A 117 -23.52 -8.30 -7.77
C LYS A 117 -23.58 -9.69 -8.41
N LYS A 118 -23.02 -10.71 -7.75
CA LYS A 118 -23.00 -12.08 -8.27
C LYS A 118 -24.38 -12.76 -8.20
N TYR A 119 -25.07 -12.60 -7.07
CA TYR A 119 -26.28 -13.36 -6.77
C TYR A 119 -27.57 -12.62 -7.12
N ASN A 120 -27.57 -11.30 -7.08
CA ASN A 120 -28.72 -10.51 -7.51
C ASN A 120 -28.67 -10.25 -9.02
N ARG A 121 -29.62 -10.77 -9.75
CA ARG A 121 -29.77 -10.63 -11.21
C ARG A 121 -30.98 -9.75 -11.49
N LYS A 122 -30.79 -8.42 -11.44
CA LYS A 122 -31.87 -7.44 -11.69
C LYS A 122 -32.53 -7.60 -13.06
N ASP A 123 -31.76 -8.00 -14.07
CA ASP A 123 -32.21 -8.32 -15.42
C ASP A 123 -33.20 -9.48 -15.46
N LYS A 124 -33.21 -10.35 -14.46
CA LYS A 124 -34.06 -11.53 -14.33
C LYS A 124 -35.01 -11.47 -13.14
N ASN A 125 -35.12 -10.30 -12.45
CA ASN A 125 -35.89 -10.13 -11.21
C ASN A 125 -35.49 -11.10 -10.07
N ILE A 126 -34.24 -11.60 -10.07
CA ILE A 126 -33.74 -12.46 -9.01
C ILE A 126 -33.01 -11.60 -7.99
N ILE A 127 -33.52 -11.55 -6.74
CA ILE A 127 -32.93 -10.82 -5.62
C ILE A 127 -32.77 -11.81 -4.45
N LEU A 128 -31.60 -12.45 -4.37
CA LEU A 128 -31.28 -13.38 -3.29
C LEU A 128 -30.74 -12.69 -2.03
N ILE A 129 -30.19 -11.48 -2.16
CA ILE A 129 -29.66 -10.66 -1.06
C ILE A 129 -30.40 -9.30 -1.10
N PRO A 130 -31.58 -9.20 -0.50
CA PRO A 130 -32.41 -7.99 -0.60
C PRO A 130 -31.88 -6.83 0.26
N HIS A 131 -31.31 -7.13 1.42
CA HIS A 131 -30.89 -6.14 2.40
C HIS A 131 -29.53 -5.50 2.07
N SER A 132 -29.27 -4.35 2.70
CA SER A 132 -28.03 -3.56 2.54
C SER A 132 -27.59 -3.03 3.91
N PRO A 133 -26.97 -3.87 4.76
CA PRO A 133 -26.66 -3.52 6.15
C PRO A 133 -25.68 -2.35 6.28
N PHE A 134 -24.96 -2.03 5.21
CA PHE A 134 -23.99 -0.94 5.16
C PHE A 134 -24.59 0.42 4.76
N ASP A 135 -25.88 0.50 4.46
CA ASP A 135 -26.51 1.78 4.13
C ASP A 135 -26.65 2.64 5.40
N ASP A 136 -27.03 2.03 6.52
CA ASP A 136 -27.16 2.68 7.82
C ASP A 136 -25.93 2.49 8.72
N PHE A 137 -25.14 1.45 8.50
CA PHE A 137 -23.92 1.20 9.27
C PHE A 137 -22.77 2.13 8.84
N LYS A 138 -22.32 3.00 9.75
CA LYS A 138 -21.22 3.93 9.51
C LYS A 138 -19.86 3.30 9.84
N ILE A 139 -19.08 3.02 8.79
CA ILE A 139 -17.69 2.59 8.97
C ILE A 139 -16.87 3.72 9.60
N PRO A 140 -16.15 3.50 10.73
CA PRO A 140 -15.34 4.53 11.36
C PRO A 140 -14.31 5.11 10.39
N LYS A 141 -14.09 6.41 10.44
CA LYS A 141 -13.04 7.07 9.65
C LYS A 141 -11.66 6.54 10.05
N GLN A 142 -10.78 6.42 9.06
CA GLN A 142 -9.39 6.06 9.34
C GLN A 142 -8.67 7.20 10.04
N GLU A 143 -7.86 6.85 11.04
CA GLU A 143 -6.93 7.81 11.62
C GLU A 143 -5.93 8.33 10.58
N PRO A 144 -5.52 9.59 10.67
CA PRO A 144 -4.52 10.15 9.77
C PRO A 144 -3.25 9.31 9.73
N THR A 145 -2.62 9.25 8.57
CA THR A 145 -1.34 8.56 8.43
C THR A 145 -0.27 9.31 9.21
N ARG A 146 0.53 8.59 10.00
CA ARG A 146 1.70 9.17 10.69
C ARG A 146 2.59 9.91 9.69
N LYS A 147 3.07 11.09 10.10
CA LYS A 147 4.13 11.79 9.40
C LYS A 147 5.43 10.98 9.54
N ARG A 148 6.04 10.63 8.40
CA ARG A 148 7.27 9.82 8.33
C ARG A 148 8.48 10.63 7.89
N ALA A 149 8.28 11.91 7.55
CA ALA A 149 9.36 12.78 7.14
C ALA A 149 10.34 13.00 8.30
N ILE A 150 11.62 12.90 8.01
CA ILE A 150 12.71 13.23 8.91
C ILE A 150 13.41 14.52 8.45
N PRO A 151 13.99 15.29 9.37
CA PRO A 151 14.71 16.52 9.05
C PRO A 151 15.94 16.31 8.14
N ALA A 152 16.36 17.36 7.44
CA ALA A 152 17.49 17.32 6.52
C ALA A 152 18.84 16.98 7.20
N ASP A 153 19.03 17.43 8.44
CA ASP A 153 20.23 17.10 9.24
C ASP A 153 20.31 15.61 9.57
N ILE A 154 19.17 14.96 9.85
CA ILE A 154 19.13 13.51 10.06
C ILE A 154 19.50 12.77 8.76
N ILE A 155 19.02 13.23 7.59
CA ILE A 155 19.38 12.64 6.30
C ILE A 155 20.90 12.76 6.06
N LYS A 156 21.48 13.94 6.36
CA LYS A 156 22.93 14.13 6.32
C LYS A 156 23.67 13.18 7.26
N ARG A 157 23.15 12.99 8.46
CA ARG A 157 23.75 12.05 9.44
C ARG A 157 23.67 10.62 8.95
N VAL A 158 22.55 10.18 8.34
CA VAL A 158 22.46 8.86 7.69
C VAL A 158 23.58 8.70 6.67
N TRP A 159 23.77 9.68 5.79
CA TRP A 159 24.83 9.64 4.78
C TRP A 159 26.24 9.52 5.39
N LYS A 160 26.51 10.25 6.48
CA LYS A 160 27.82 10.30 7.14
C LYS A 160 28.12 9.10 8.04
N LEU A 161 27.15 8.24 8.33
CA LEU A 161 27.40 7.06 9.16
C LEU A 161 28.51 6.18 8.53
N PRO A 162 29.41 5.62 9.36
CA PRO A 162 30.42 4.68 8.86
C PRO A 162 29.76 3.41 8.33
N TYR A 163 30.42 2.75 7.37
CA TYR A 163 30.04 1.41 6.96
C TYR A 163 30.48 0.41 8.03
N LYS A 164 29.65 -0.60 8.28
CA LYS A 164 29.99 -1.72 9.17
C LYS A 164 30.82 -2.80 8.48
N GLY A 165 30.73 -2.83 7.14
CA GLY A 165 31.42 -3.83 6.33
C GLY A 165 30.77 -5.23 6.41
N ILE A 166 31.39 -6.19 5.72
CA ILE A 166 31.00 -7.60 5.77
C ILE A 166 31.70 -8.22 6.97
N MET A 167 30.95 -8.76 7.93
CA MET A 167 31.53 -9.53 9.02
C MET A 167 32.24 -10.78 8.47
N LYS A 168 33.40 -11.10 9.01
CA LYS A 168 34.19 -12.29 8.63
C LYS A 168 33.29 -13.54 8.69
N GLY A 169 33.12 -14.22 7.55
CA GLY A 169 32.27 -15.41 7.42
C GLY A 169 30.85 -15.19 6.88
N GLN A 170 30.41 -13.95 6.64
CA GLN A 170 29.13 -13.68 6.00
C GLN A 170 29.26 -13.52 4.48
N LYS A 171 28.46 -14.28 3.72
CA LYS A 171 28.39 -14.21 2.24
C LYS A 171 27.50 -13.07 1.72
N SER A 172 26.87 -12.27 2.58
CA SER A 172 25.85 -11.28 2.18
C SER A 172 26.19 -9.88 2.67
N THR A 173 25.79 -8.88 1.90
CA THR A 173 25.85 -7.46 2.24
C THR A 173 25.19 -7.20 3.60
N CYS A 174 25.85 -6.45 4.49
CA CYS A 174 25.25 -6.03 5.74
C CYS A 174 23.97 -5.24 5.47
N CYS A 175 22.84 -5.64 6.08
CA CYS A 175 21.56 -4.94 5.87
C CYS A 175 21.64 -3.46 6.27
N TYR A 176 22.47 -3.11 7.23
CA TYR A 176 22.73 -1.73 7.66
C TYR A 176 23.35 -0.91 6.53
N ASP A 177 24.44 -1.39 5.91
CA ASP A 177 25.14 -0.67 4.85
C ASP A 177 24.27 -0.52 3.61
N LEU A 178 23.58 -1.61 3.22
CA LEU A 178 22.62 -1.59 2.12
C LEU A 178 21.51 -0.59 2.37
N ALA A 179 20.95 -0.59 3.57
CA ALA A 179 19.84 0.29 3.94
C ALA A 179 20.24 1.77 3.95
N LYS A 180 21.44 2.08 4.46
CA LYS A 180 22.03 3.40 4.41
C LYS A 180 22.10 3.92 2.98
N ASP A 181 22.75 3.15 2.09
CA ASP A 181 22.97 3.54 0.71
C ASP A 181 21.65 3.65 -0.07
N CYS A 182 20.79 2.65 0.04
CA CYS A 182 19.49 2.66 -0.65
C CYS A 182 18.54 3.76 -0.15
N PHE A 183 18.63 4.17 1.12
CA PHE A 183 17.86 5.30 1.64
C PHE A 183 18.29 6.61 0.97
N VAL A 184 19.61 6.83 0.83
CA VAL A 184 20.16 8.00 0.15
C VAL A 184 19.85 7.97 -1.34
N LEU A 185 20.00 6.82 -2.00
CA LEU A 185 19.57 6.62 -3.40
C LEU A 185 18.10 7.00 -3.58
N SER A 186 17.22 6.45 -2.72
CA SER A 186 15.79 6.78 -2.78
C SER A 186 15.55 8.27 -2.63
N PHE A 187 16.14 8.90 -1.63
CA PHE A 187 15.95 10.33 -1.39
C PHE A 187 16.39 11.16 -2.60
N CYS A 188 17.60 10.91 -3.13
CA CYS A 188 18.14 11.65 -4.27
C CYS A 188 17.44 11.33 -5.60
N LEU A 189 16.67 10.23 -5.67
CA LEU A 189 15.83 9.85 -6.81
C LEU A 189 14.34 10.14 -6.56
N ILE A 190 14.03 11.32 -5.99
CA ILE A 190 12.66 11.79 -5.73
C ILE A 190 11.85 10.81 -4.87
N GLY A 191 12.48 10.18 -3.89
CA GLY A 191 11.82 9.19 -3.04
C GLY A 191 11.37 7.94 -3.80
N MET A 192 12.20 7.44 -4.72
CA MET A 192 11.92 6.21 -5.48
C MET A 192 11.66 5.03 -4.54
N ASN A 193 10.54 4.31 -4.75
CA ASN A 193 10.19 3.18 -3.89
C ASN A 193 11.15 2.00 -4.05
N SER A 194 11.28 1.18 -3.02
CA SER A 194 12.15 -0.01 -3.04
C SER A 194 11.80 -0.99 -4.16
N ALA A 195 10.52 -1.18 -4.46
CA ALA A 195 10.09 -2.02 -5.58
C ALA A 195 10.52 -1.43 -6.93
N ASP A 196 10.37 -0.11 -7.11
CA ASP A 196 10.76 0.56 -8.35
C ASP A 196 12.29 0.53 -8.52
N LEU A 197 13.06 0.72 -7.43
CA LEU A 197 14.52 0.58 -7.42
C LEU A 197 14.95 -0.86 -7.74
N TYR A 198 14.25 -1.87 -7.20
CA TYR A 198 14.52 -3.28 -7.42
C TYR A 198 14.27 -3.71 -8.87
N PHE A 199 13.26 -3.15 -9.55
CA PHE A 199 12.87 -3.51 -10.92
C PHE A 199 13.39 -2.55 -12.00
N ALA A 200 14.12 -1.50 -11.65
CA ALA A 200 14.62 -0.52 -12.62
C ALA A 200 15.54 -1.16 -13.67
N THR A 201 15.25 -0.90 -14.96
CA THR A 201 15.95 -1.50 -16.11
C THR A 201 16.50 -0.49 -17.10
N ASP A 202 15.97 0.74 -17.11
CA ASP A 202 16.32 1.74 -18.13
C ASP A 202 17.13 2.87 -17.52
N LEU A 203 18.41 2.91 -17.87
CA LEU A 203 19.37 3.96 -17.52
C LEU A 203 20.00 4.51 -18.79
N GLN A 204 19.59 5.70 -19.19
CA GLN A 204 20.08 6.39 -20.39
C GLN A 204 20.31 7.87 -20.09
N ASP A 205 21.32 8.46 -20.70
CA ASP A 205 21.65 9.89 -20.59
C ASP A 205 21.72 10.41 -19.15
N GLY A 206 22.26 9.60 -18.23
CA GLY A 206 22.37 9.94 -16.81
C GLY A 206 21.05 10.01 -16.06
N ALA A 207 19.97 9.44 -16.62
CA ALA A 207 18.66 9.40 -16.02
C ALA A 207 18.11 7.97 -15.93
N ILE A 208 17.39 7.68 -14.85
CA ILE A 208 16.63 6.44 -14.67
C ILE A 208 15.20 6.67 -15.13
N THR A 209 14.76 5.88 -16.11
CA THR A 209 13.35 5.81 -16.52
C THR A 209 12.71 4.57 -15.95
N TYR A 210 11.56 4.70 -15.31
CA TYR A 210 10.82 3.57 -14.76
C TYR A 210 9.32 3.79 -14.78
N TYR A 211 8.58 2.69 -14.73
CA TYR A 211 7.10 2.69 -14.65
C TYR A 211 6.71 2.25 -13.25
N ARG A 212 6.09 3.14 -12.48
CA ARG A 212 5.82 2.92 -11.07
C ARG A 212 5.04 1.62 -10.82
N THR A 213 5.67 0.64 -10.23
CA THR A 213 5.17 -0.74 -10.03
C THR A 213 3.78 -0.79 -9.41
N LYS A 214 3.47 0.11 -8.47
CA LYS A 214 2.18 0.14 -7.78
C LYS A 214 1.01 0.57 -8.67
N THR A 215 1.25 1.44 -9.65
CA THR A 215 0.19 2.16 -10.38
C THR A 215 0.23 1.97 -11.89
N LYS A 216 1.30 1.41 -12.47
CA LYS A 216 1.47 1.28 -13.92
C LYS A 216 0.30 0.60 -14.64
N ALA A 217 -0.31 -0.42 -14.04
CA ALA A 217 -1.42 -1.15 -14.65
C ALA A 217 -2.77 -0.41 -14.60
N ARG A 218 -2.84 0.76 -13.94
CA ARG A 218 -4.09 1.53 -13.77
C ARG A 218 -4.07 2.87 -14.51
N ARG A 219 -2.95 3.19 -15.16
CA ARG A 219 -2.73 4.48 -15.81
C ARG A 219 -2.41 4.28 -17.28
N ALA A 220 -2.99 5.11 -18.14
CA ALA A 220 -2.75 5.10 -19.58
C ALA A 220 -1.27 5.41 -19.92
N ASP A 221 -0.64 6.35 -19.15
CA ASP A 221 0.78 6.69 -19.28
C ASP A 221 1.73 5.65 -18.62
N GLY A 222 1.21 4.52 -18.14
CA GLY A 222 1.98 3.49 -17.42
C GLY A 222 2.62 4.00 -16.13
N ALA A 223 2.24 5.17 -15.63
CA ALA A 223 2.87 5.85 -14.50
C ALA A 223 4.38 6.04 -14.70
N LYS A 224 4.79 6.46 -15.92
CA LYS A 224 6.18 6.72 -16.30
C LYS A 224 6.81 7.80 -15.42
N MET A 225 8.07 7.61 -15.08
CA MET A 225 8.95 8.56 -14.40
C MET A 225 10.31 8.56 -15.06
N ARG A 226 10.92 9.74 -15.20
CA ARG A 226 12.31 9.92 -15.62
C ARG A 226 13.01 10.81 -14.58
N VAL A 227 14.01 10.28 -13.91
CA VAL A 227 14.73 10.99 -12.84
C VAL A 227 16.21 11.04 -13.18
N ASN A 228 16.75 12.25 -13.30
CA ASN A 228 18.17 12.48 -13.51
C ASN A 228 18.93 12.05 -12.25
N ILE A 229 20.05 11.36 -12.45
CA ILE A 229 20.92 10.94 -11.35
C ILE A 229 21.79 12.13 -10.94
N PRO A 230 21.63 12.66 -9.71
CA PRO A 230 22.55 13.68 -9.24
C PRO A 230 23.99 13.15 -9.19
N PRO A 231 25.00 13.91 -9.69
CA PRO A 231 26.40 13.48 -9.70
C PRO A 231 26.90 12.97 -8.34
N PHE A 232 26.39 13.54 -7.26
CA PHE A 232 26.68 13.18 -5.88
C PHE A 232 26.46 11.67 -5.56
N ILE A 233 25.45 11.02 -6.18
CA ILE A 233 25.13 9.61 -5.90
C ILE A 233 25.64 8.64 -6.98
N LEU A 234 26.34 9.12 -8.02
CA LEU A 234 26.93 8.24 -9.05
C LEU A 234 27.79 7.10 -8.43
N PRO A 235 28.63 7.35 -7.41
CA PRO A 235 29.39 6.27 -6.77
C PRO A 235 28.50 5.17 -6.17
N LEU A 236 27.31 5.51 -5.66
CA LEU A 236 26.36 4.50 -5.16
C LEU A 236 25.68 3.74 -6.30
N VAL A 237 25.36 4.42 -7.40
CA VAL A 237 24.80 3.77 -8.58
C VAL A 237 25.79 2.74 -9.13
N GLU A 238 27.04 3.11 -9.27
CA GLU A 238 28.10 2.20 -9.73
C GLU A 238 28.38 1.05 -8.75
N LYS A 239 28.37 1.32 -7.44
CA LYS A 239 28.54 0.28 -6.40
C LYS A 239 27.53 -0.86 -6.53
N TYR A 240 26.30 -0.55 -6.92
CA TYR A 240 25.21 -1.52 -7.04
C TYR A 240 24.85 -1.86 -8.49
N ARG A 241 25.67 -1.43 -9.46
CA ARG A 241 25.44 -1.69 -10.88
C ARG A 241 25.35 -3.21 -11.16
N ASP A 242 24.38 -3.59 -11.95
CA ASP A 242 24.23 -4.95 -12.44
C ASP A 242 25.13 -5.20 -13.65
N SER A 243 26.15 -6.05 -13.47
CA SER A 243 27.06 -6.43 -14.55
C SER A 243 26.43 -7.30 -15.64
N THR A 244 25.26 -7.91 -15.36
CA THR A 244 24.57 -8.77 -16.35
C THR A 244 23.68 -8.00 -17.32
N GLY A 245 23.44 -6.72 -17.05
CA GLY A 245 22.59 -5.86 -17.87
C GLY A 245 21.09 -6.16 -17.80
N LYS A 246 20.64 -7.09 -16.95
CA LYS A 246 19.22 -7.39 -16.77
C LYS A 246 18.45 -6.27 -16.10
N ARG A 247 19.13 -5.56 -15.16
CA ARG A 247 18.56 -4.41 -14.44
C ARG A 247 19.63 -3.34 -14.29
N ILE A 248 19.26 -2.19 -13.75
CA ILE A 248 20.24 -1.17 -13.36
C ILE A 248 21.05 -1.65 -12.16
N PHE A 249 20.35 -2.24 -11.18
CA PHE A 249 20.92 -2.64 -9.90
C PHE A 249 20.91 -4.16 -9.70
N ASN A 250 21.92 -4.68 -9.06
CA ASN A 250 22.15 -6.11 -8.82
C ASN A 250 21.34 -6.69 -7.63
N PHE A 251 20.41 -5.97 -7.04
CA PHE A 251 19.67 -6.40 -5.86
C PHE A 251 18.92 -7.72 -6.02
N TYR A 252 18.44 -8.03 -7.24
CA TYR A 252 17.74 -9.27 -7.55
C TYR A 252 18.63 -10.51 -7.49
N GLN A 253 19.96 -10.35 -7.52
CA GLN A 253 20.90 -11.45 -7.37
C GLN A 253 20.99 -11.91 -5.90
N TYR A 254 20.67 -11.02 -4.94
CA TYR A 254 20.75 -11.28 -3.50
C TYR A 254 19.38 -11.48 -2.84
N TYR A 255 18.32 -10.97 -3.45
CA TYR A 255 16.95 -11.02 -2.91
C TYR A 255 16.01 -11.61 -3.95
N ALA A 256 15.34 -12.71 -3.60
CA ALA A 256 14.43 -13.42 -4.51
C ALA A 256 13.24 -12.56 -5.02
N ASN A 257 12.86 -11.53 -4.26
CA ASN A 257 11.78 -10.61 -4.63
C ASN A 257 11.92 -9.26 -3.94
N GLU A 258 11.14 -8.27 -4.43
CA GLU A 258 11.12 -6.90 -3.92
C GLU A 258 10.65 -6.79 -2.46
N LYS A 259 9.83 -7.74 -1.98
CA LYS A 259 9.35 -7.76 -0.59
C LYS A 259 10.47 -8.15 0.36
N GLY A 260 11.27 -9.15 0.00
CA GLY A 260 12.47 -9.56 0.73
C GLY A 260 13.50 -8.43 0.80
N PHE A 261 13.75 -7.77 -0.35
CA PHE A 261 14.60 -6.60 -0.43
C PHE A 261 14.13 -5.47 0.49
N ASN A 262 12.85 -5.08 0.38
CA ASN A 262 12.28 -4.04 1.25
C ASN A 262 12.34 -4.40 2.74
N LYS A 263 12.17 -5.68 3.10
CA LYS A 263 12.30 -6.15 4.48
C LYS A 263 13.72 -5.98 5.00
N ALA A 264 14.72 -6.29 4.17
CA ALA A 264 16.15 -6.10 4.51
C ALA A 264 16.49 -4.62 4.71
N LEU A 265 16.02 -3.72 3.83
CA LEU A 265 16.17 -2.27 3.96
C LEU A 265 15.58 -1.76 5.27
N ASN A 266 14.34 -2.11 5.58
CA ASN A 266 13.68 -1.65 6.80
C ASN A 266 14.33 -2.23 8.08
N ARG A 267 14.92 -3.43 8.02
CA ARG A 267 15.71 -3.98 9.13
C ARG A 267 16.96 -3.14 9.40
N GLY A 268 17.71 -2.80 8.36
CA GLY A 268 18.89 -1.95 8.50
C GLY A 268 18.54 -0.52 8.92
N LEU A 269 17.45 0.05 8.41
CA LEU A 269 16.98 1.38 8.80
C LEU A 269 16.50 1.46 10.23
N LYS A 270 15.93 0.38 10.77
CA LYS A 270 15.57 0.31 12.19
C LYS A 270 16.82 0.44 13.08
N GLU A 271 17.91 -0.20 12.69
CA GLU A 271 19.19 -0.10 13.39
C GLU A 271 19.78 1.31 13.26
N ILE A 272 19.76 1.90 12.06
CA ILE A 272 20.18 3.28 11.81
C ILE A 272 19.34 4.26 12.65
N GLY A 273 18.03 4.05 12.69
CA GLY A 273 17.12 4.85 13.51
C GLY A 273 17.49 4.82 14.99
N SER A 274 17.80 3.64 15.53
CA SER A 274 18.26 3.50 16.92
C SER A 274 19.52 4.29 17.18
N ILE A 275 20.51 4.26 16.27
CA ILE A 275 21.76 5.02 16.41
C ILE A 275 21.54 6.53 16.36
N LEU A 276 20.58 6.97 15.53
CA LEU A 276 20.30 8.40 15.32
C LEU A 276 19.21 8.97 16.23
N GLY A 277 18.60 8.16 17.09
CA GLY A 277 17.48 8.57 17.94
C GLY A 277 16.19 8.81 17.15
N VAL A 278 15.99 8.14 16.02
CA VAL A 278 14.80 8.26 15.17
C VAL A 278 13.96 7.00 15.31
N GLU A 279 12.83 7.12 16.00
CA GLU A 279 11.89 6.00 16.10
C GLU A 279 11.30 5.61 14.76
N ASP A 280 11.19 4.30 14.52
CA ASP A 280 10.55 3.71 13.34
C ASP A 280 11.03 4.30 12.00
N LEU A 281 12.32 4.50 11.83
CA LEU A 281 12.87 4.90 10.54
C LEU A 281 12.61 3.78 9.52
N GLU A 282 11.91 4.13 8.45
CA GLU A 282 11.52 3.22 7.36
C GLU A 282 12.04 3.75 6.02
N TYR A 283 12.20 2.86 5.04
CA TYR A 283 12.62 3.24 3.69
C TYR A 283 11.72 4.32 3.08
N TYR A 284 10.40 4.22 3.30
CA TYR A 284 9.43 5.18 2.77
C TYR A 284 9.57 6.59 3.37
N ALA A 285 10.30 6.74 4.48
CA ALA A 285 10.62 8.04 5.06
C ALA A 285 11.44 8.92 4.09
N ALA A 286 12.28 8.34 3.24
CA ALA A 286 13.03 9.08 2.22
C ALA A 286 12.08 9.90 1.32
N ARG A 287 11.01 9.27 0.84
CA ARG A 287 10.01 9.93 0.00
C ARG A 287 9.21 11.01 0.72
N HIS A 288 8.79 10.74 1.96
CA HIS A 288 8.09 11.74 2.77
C HIS A 288 8.98 12.94 3.07
N SER A 289 10.25 12.69 3.37
CA SER A 289 11.23 13.75 3.66
C SER A 289 11.51 14.59 2.43
N TRP A 290 11.72 13.95 1.27
CA TRP A 290 11.90 14.67 0.02
C TRP A 290 10.73 15.64 -0.23
N ALA A 291 9.50 15.17 -0.15
CA ALA A 291 8.31 15.99 -0.37
C ALA A 291 8.18 17.13 0.65
N THR A 292 8.40 16.84 1.94
CA THR A 292 8.32 17.84 3.01
C THR A 292 9.39 18.91 2.87
N ILE A 293 10.62 18.52 2.54
CA ILE A 293 11.73 19.44 2.32
C ILE A 293 11.49 20.29 1.08
N ALA A 294 11.04 19.67 -0.02
CA ALA A 294 10.72 20.36 -1.26
C ALA A 294 9.74 21.53 -1.03
N VAL A 295 8.62 21.27 -0.37
CA VAL A 295 7.60 22.29 -0.09
C VAL A 295 8.08 23.26 0.98
N ASN A 296 8.46 22.76 2.17
CA ASN A 296 8.57 23.59 3.35
C ASN A 296 9.93 24.28 3.52
N LYS A 297 10.98 23.80 2.84
CA LYS A 297 12.35 24.32 2.98
C LYS A 297 12.89 24.91 1.69
N VAL A 298 12.55 24.31 0.55
CA VAL A 298 13.05 24.75 -0.76
C VAL A 298 12.04 25.66 -1.48
N GLY A 299 10.77 25.65 -1.07
CA GLY A 299 9.73 26.50 -1.63
C GLY A 299 9.22 26.00 -3.01
N ILE A 300 9.34 24.69 -3.28
CA ILE A 300 8.76 24.10 -4.50
C ILE A 300 7.24 24.07 -4.33
N ASP A 301 6.53 24.48 -5.36
CA ASP A 301 5.08 24.49 -5.38
C ASP A 301 4.50 23.06 -5.26
N LYS A 302 3.28 22.97 -4.71
CA LYS A 302 2.64 21.66 -4.45
C LYS A 302 2.34 20.88 -5.73
N TYR A 303 2.05 21.55 -6.84
CA TYR A 303 1.75 20.88 -8.10
C TYR A 303 3.00 20.16 -8.63
N THR A 304 4.15 20.85 -8.69
CA THR A 304 5.43 20.25 -9.05
C THR A 304 5.80 19.07 -8.15
N VAL A 305 5.60 19.21 -6.81
CA VAL A 305 5.86 18.10 -5.88
C VAL A 305 4.89 16.94 -6.11
N HIS A 306 3.62 17.21 -6.39
CA HIS A 306 2.62 16.20 -6.68
C HIS A 306 2.96 15.41 -7.95
N ALA A 307 3.36 16.12 -9.02
CA ALA A 307 3.85 15.54 -10.26
C ALA A 307 5.13 14.71 -10.04
N ALA A 308 6.11 15.24 -9.30
CA ALA A 308 7.36 14.57 -8.96
C ALA A 308 7.12 13.27 -8.16
N LEU A 309 6.11 13.25 -7.30
CA LEU A 309 5.68 12.04 -6.60
C LEU A 309 4.83 11.11 -7.47
N ASN A 310 4.59 11.44 -8.73
CA ASN A 310 3.76 10.67 -9.66
C ASN A 310 2.36 10.36 -9.09
N HIS A 311 1.76 11.36 -8.42
CA HIS A 311 0.38 11.30 -7.98
C HIS A 311 -0.54 11.79 -9.11
N ILE A 312 -1.80 11.35 -9.10
CA ILE A 312 -2.85 11.90 -9.94
C ILE A 312 -3.63 12.89 -9.08
N ASP A 313 -3.86 14.07 -9.63
CA ASP A 313 -4.81 15.03 -9.07
C ASP A 313 -6.10 14.96 -9.90
N GLU A 314 -7.19 14.47 -9.31
CA GLU A 314 -8.47 14.34 -10.01
C GLU A 314 -9.03 15.70 -10.42
N VAL A 315 -8.70 16.78 -9.69
CA VAL A 315 -9.13 18.15 -10.00
C VAL A 315 -8.38 18.71 -11.22
N MET A 316 -7.08 18.39 -11.34
CA MET A 316 -6.21 18.89 -12.41
C MET A 316 -6.21 17.99 -13.65
N LYS A 317 -6.93 16.87 -13.62
CA LYS A 317 -6.92 15.85 -14.67
C LYS A 317 -7.25 16.38 -16.07
N VAL A 318 -8.15 17.35 -16.15
CA VAL A 318 -8.50 17.99 -17.44
C VAL A 318 -7.35 18.85 -17.96
N THR A 319 -6.68 19.58 -17.09
CA THR A 319 -5.53 20.41 -17.44
C THR A 319 -4.32 19.56 -17.87
N ASP A 320 -4.11 18.42 -17.21
CA ASP A 320 -3.03 17.49 -17.52
C ASP A 320 -3.10 16.90 -18.95
N ILE A 321 -4.28 16.92 -19.59
CA ILE A 321 -4.45 16.49 -21.00
C ILE A 321 -3.70 17.42 -21.97
N TYR A 322 -3.57 18.70 -21.62
CA TYR A 322 -2.93 19.71 -22.48
C TYR A 322 -1.42 19.85 -22.22
N ILE A 323 -0.90 19.18 -21.18
CA ILE A 323 0.50 19.34 -20.76
C ILE A 323 1.28 18.06 -21.09
N GLU A 324 2.22 18.17 -22.01
CA GLU A 324 3.19 17.10 -22.24
C GLU A 324 4.19 17.02 -21.08
N ARG A 325 4.33 15.83 -20.50
CA ARG A 325 5.19 15.62 -19.34
C ARG A 325 6.61 15.30 -19.76
N ASP A 326 7.50 16.27 -19.64
CA ASP A 326 8.93 16.19 -19.98
C ASP A 326 9.85 15.90 -18.77
N PHE A 327 9.33 15.94 -17.55
CA PHE A 327 10.02 15.75 -16.26
C PHE A 327 11.07 16.83 -15.93
N VAL A 328 11.16 17.91 -16.69
CA VAL A 328 12.15 18.97 -16.48
C VAL A 328 11.94 19.67 -15.14
N ASN A 329 10.72 20.02 -14.79
CA ASN A 329 10.39 20.71 -13.55
C ASN A 329 10.63 19.83 -12.32
N GLU A 330 10.26 18.55 -12.39
CA GLU A 330 10.51 17.58 -11.31
C GLU A 330 12.01 17.38 -11.07
N ASN A 331 12.81 17.33 -12.13
CA ASN A 331 14.25 17.17 -12.02
C ASN A 331 14.94 18.45 -11.52
N LYS A 332 14.49 19.64 -11.95
CA LYS A 332 14.96 20.93 -11.39
C LYS A 332 14.63 21.02 -9.89
N ALA A 333 13.43 20.62 -9.48
CA ALA A 333 13.04 20.55 -8.08
C ALA A 333 13.92 19.58 -7.30
N ASN A 334 14.20 18.39 -7.87
CA ASN A 334 15.07 17.40 -7.24
C ASN A 334 16.48 17.95 -7.02
N ALA A 335 17.08 18.58 -8.02
CA ALA A 335 18.41 19.19 -7.91
C ALA A 335 18.47 20.22 -6.76
N LYS A 336 17.44 21.08 -6.63
CA LYS A 336 17.34 22.07 -5.54
C LYS A 336 17.24 21.38 -4.17
N VAL A 337 16.43 20.31 -4.05
CA VAL A 337 16.25 19.54 -2.79
C VAL A 337 17.55 18.83 -2.39
N VAL A 338 18.21 18.16 -3.34
CA VAL A 338 19.49 17.48 -3.09
C VAL A 338 20.56 18.50 -2.68
N LYS A 339 20.64 19.64 -3.37
CA LYS A 339 21.56 20.73 -3.01
C LYS A 339 21.29 21.27 -1.60
N TYR A 340 20.04 21.49 -1.23
CA TYR A 340 19.66 21.92 0.11
C TYR A 340 20.15 20.97 1.20
N VAL A 341 19.97 19.66 0.98
CA VAL A 341 20.34 18.65 1.99
C VAL A 341 21.83 18.40 2.02
N PHE A 342 22.49 18.22 0.90
CA PHE A 342 23.89 17.74 0.84
C PHE A 342 24.91 18.84 0.49
N GLY A 343 24.47 20.04 0.11
CA GLY A 343 25.35 21.12 -0.38
C GLY A 343 25.99 20.82 -1.74
N LYS A 344 25.55 19.74 -2.42
CA LYS A 344 26.04 19.26 -3.70
C LYS A 344 24.83 18.95 -4.59
N SER A 345 24.92 19.20 -5.86
CA SER A 345 23.90 18.86 -6.85
C SER A 345 24.42 17.81 -7.81
#